data_50bc2140d4b1f591bbb335352db09f63
#
_entry.id   50bc2140d4b1f591bbb335352db09f63
#
_cell.length_a   1.000
_cell.length_b   1.000
_cell.length_c   1.000
_cell.angle_alpha   90.00
_cell.angle_beta   90.00
_cell.angle_gamma   90.00
#
_symmetry.space_group_name_H-M   'P 1'
#
loop_
_entity.id
_entity.type
_entity.pdbx_description
1 polymer ?
#
loop_
_entity_poly.entity_id
_entity_poly.type
_entity_poly.pdbx_seq_one_letter_code
_entity_poly.pdbx_strand_id
1 'polypeptide(L)'
;MSPIHINPRVVPLTVWAMAALCFHACVPTSLRADSNDRPNIVLILADDLGYGDLGCYGNDAQATPTLDRLARRGVRWTQAYANGPECSPTRAALLTGRYQQHVGGLECAIGVGNVGRYDDAIRLHLVNELGLPTDRPTLANRLSEAGYDTALFGKWHLGYEAQFSPMQHGFKEALYCIGGAMDYYHYLDSVATYNLFRNGRPISGEGYFTDTITDHAVQYVRDRNDSEQPFFLYLPYTAPHTPYQPPGQSPVDPLPLDSPLWKQSDDPPGVYRSMVRHMDEGIGKVLHAIEESGKTDRTLVIFASDNGGTSASRNEPLRGFKGQTFEGGIRVPLIARWPGHLPESTVNHQVTITFDLTASMLAAAGIPPTQEDAMEGIDVLSLAASGEPPQPRTLHWRKPRAPQVWGGIRDGNLKYIRQEKATTDGRTTIREWLFNLADDIGEQNDLAPQNPGELDRLRGKHLAWEQAVRNNRRGRPGWKPSTD
;
A
#
# COMPACT_ATOMS: atom_id res chain seq x y z
N MET A 1 39.62 50.20 78.01
CA MET A 1 40.04 49.41 76.88
C MET A 1 39.06 49.67 75.79
N SER A 2 39.45 50.42 74.79
CA SER A 2 38.59 51.06 73.76
C SER A 2 38.22 50.09 72.65
N PRO A 3 37.02 50.19 72.08
CA PRO A 3 36.65 49.42 70.91
C PRO A 3 37.05 50.13 69.61
N ILE A 4 37.52 49.39 68.63
CA ILE A 4 37.90 49.81 67.31
C ILE A 4 36.67 49.92 66.40
N HIS A 5 36.43 51.09 65.84
CA HIS A 5 35.46 51.35 64.76
C HIS A 5 35.98 50.77 63.43
N ILE A 6 35.15 50.02 62.76
CA ILE A 6 35.35 49.64 61.35
C ILE A 6 34.22 50.23 60.50
N ASN A 7 34.64 51.09 59.55
CA ASN A 7 33.79 51.81 58.62
C ASN A 7 33.41 50.92 57.40
N PRO A 8 32.17 50.78 56.98
CA PRO A 8 31.81 50.00 55.80
C PRO A 8 32.00 50.82 54.52
N ARG A 9 32.89 50.33 53.64
CA ARG A 9 33.02 50.86 52.30
C ARG A 9 31.86 50.42 51.41
N VAL A 10 31.17 51.41 50.83
CA VAL A 10 30.16 51.25 49.81
C VAL A 10 30.83 50.78 48.48
N VAL A 11 30.36 49.63 47.96
CA VAL A 11 30.74 49.12 46.61
C VAL A 11 29.59 49.40 45.66
N PRO A 12 29.78 50.07 44.52
CA PRO A 12 28.71 50.35 43.58
C PRO A 12 28.31 49.07 42.81
N LEU A 13 26.99 48.75 42.81
CA LEU A 13 26.39 47.73 41.94
C LEU A 13 26.44 48.17 40.49
N THR A 14 27.29 47.53 39.69
CA THR A 14 27.21 47.55 38.24
C THR A 14 26.06 46.66 37.77
N VAL A 15 25.01 47.28 37.24
CA VAL A 15 23.88 46.63 36.59
C VAL A 15 24.36 46.04 35.25
N TRP A 16 24.46 44.72 35.15
CA TRP A 16 24.62 44.02 33.88
C TRP A 16 23.22 43.82 33.28
N ALA A 17 22.88 44.62 32.23
CA ALA A 17 21.73 44.36 31.38
C ALA A 17 22.02 43.14 30.52
N MET A 18 21.47 41.99 30.87
CA MET A 18 21.37 40.82 30.01
C MET A 18 20.38 41.14 28.89
N ALA A 19 20.89 41.38 27.70
CA ALA A 19 20.05 41.35 26.49
C ALA A 19 19.63 39.90 26.21
N ALA A 20 18.39 39.57 26.54
CA ALA A 20 17.73 38.33 26.13
C ALA A 20 17.51 38.42 24.61
N LEU A 21 18.41 37.79 23.82
CA LEU A 21 18.14 37.48 22.44
C LEU A 21 17.06 36.39 22.37
N CYS A 22 15.81 36.84 22.11
CA CYS A 22 14.73 35.93 21.72
C CYS A 22 15.12 35.29 20.36
N PHE A 23 15.71 34.13 20.39
CA PHE A 23 15.70 33.24 19.24
C PHE A 23 14.25 32.82 19.03
N HIS A 24 13.54 33.49 18.15
CA HIS A 24 12.33 32.94 17.55
C HIS A 24 12.78 31.75 16.69
N ALA A 25 12.69 30.55 17.26
CA ALA A 25 12.70 29.35 16.47
C ALA A 25 11.54 29.48 15.49
N CYS A 26 11.85 29.70 14.22
CA CYS A 26 10.90 29.55 13.14
C CYS A 26 10.51 28.06 13.14
N VAL A 27 9.46 27.69 13.87
CA VAL A 27 8.76 26.43 13.70
C VAL A 27 8.19 26.52 12.29
N PRO A 28 8.56 25.61 11.37
CA PRO A 28 7.94 25.62 10.06
C PRO A 28 6.43 25.50 10.29
N THR A 29 5.68 26.48 9.84
CA THR A 29 4.24 26.49 9.81
C THR A 29 3.85 25.25 9.03
N SER A 30 3.40 24.20 9.72
CA SER A 30 2.69 23.10 9.08
C SER A 30 1.60 23.75 8.24
N LEU A 31 1.60 23.48 6.95
CA LEU A 31 0.53 23.87 6.03
C LEU A 31 -0.78 23.25 6.56
N ARG A 32 -1.45 23.92 7.47
CA ARG A 32 -2.86 23.68 7.74
C ARG A 32 -3.59 24.25 6.54
N ALA A 33 -3.89 23.39 5.58
CA ALA A 33 -4.83 23.75 4.53
C ALA A 33 -6.14 24.17 5.21
N ASP A 34 -6.61 25.39 4.92
CA ASP A 34 -7.97 25.79 5.25
C ASP A 34 -8.93 24.73 4.70
N SER A 35 -10.07 24.53 5.34
CA SER A 35 -11.03 23.50 4.96
C SER A 35 -11.48 23.58 3.48
N ASN A 36 -11.32 24.72 2.85
CA ASN A 36 -11.60 24.96 1.42
C ASN A 36 -10.44 24.61 0.47
N ASP A 37 -9.23 24.33 0.98
CA ASP A 37 -8.03 24.03 0.16
C ASP A 37 -7.65 22.55 0.15
N ARG A 38 -8.46 21.68 0.76
CA ARG A 38 -8.20 20.25 0.79
C ARG A 38 -8.31 19.62 -0.60
N PRO A 39 -7.31 18.84 -1.04
CA PRO A 39 -7.36 18.20 -2.36
C PRO A 39 -8.40 17.09 -2.41
N ASN A 40 -8.95 16.83 -3.60
CA ASN A 40 -9.48 15.51 -3.91
C ASN A 40 -8.33 14.50 -3.92
N ILE A 41 -8.61 13.27 -3.54
CA ILE A 41 -7.62 12.20 -3.51
C ILE A 41 -8.13 11.03 -4.32
N VAL A 42 -7.37 10.61 -5.33
CA VAL A 42 -7.64 9.42 -6.15
C VAL A 42 -6.48 8.44 -5.97
N LEU A 43 -6.76 7.35 -5.30
CA LEU A 43 -5.82 6.25 -5.07
C LEU A 43 -6.18 5.09 -5.99
N ILE A 44 -5.33 4.80 -6.96
CA ILE A 44 -5.48 3.73 -7.93
C ILE A 44 -4.52 2.61 -7.59
N LEU A 45 -5.02 1.38 -7.45
CA LEU A 45 -4.22 0.22 -7.12
C LEU A 45 -4.43 -0.87 -8.17
N ALA A 46 -3.37 -1.31 -8.84
CA ALA A 46 -3.38 -2.50 -9.67
C ALA A 46 -3.21 -3.77 -8.84
N ASP A 47 -3.63 -4.91 -9.35
CA ASP A 47 -3.56 -6.22 -8.70
C ASP A 47 -2.64 -7.15 -9.51
N ASP A 48 -1.50 -7.56 -8.93
CA ASP A 48 -0.49 -8.41 -9.57
C ASP A 48 0.28 -7.74 -10.73
N LEU A 49 0.41 -6.44 -10.76
CA LEU A 49 1.19 -5.74 -11.78
C LEU A 49 2.68 -5.77 -11.45
N GLY A 50 3.48 -6.26 -12.39
CA GLY A 50 4.94 -6.32 -12.25
C GLY A 50 5.60 -4.95 -12.31
N TYR A 51 6.77 -4.83 -11.66
CA TYR A 51 7.56 -3.61 -11.65
C TYR A 51 7.90 -3.09 -13.06
N GLY A 52 8.24 -4.01 -13.95
CA GLY A 52 8.65 -3.71 -15.33
C GLY A 52 7.51 -3.71 -16.34
N ASP A 53 6.23 -3.76 -15.94
CA ASP A 53 5.11 -3.85 -16.90
C ASP A 53 4.77 -2.52 -17.57
N LEU A 54 5.10 -1.38 -16.96
CA LEU A 54 4.77 -0.06 -17.50
C LEU A 54 5.88 0.49 -18.41
N GLY A 55 5.51 1.26 -19.43
CA GLY A 55 6.46 1.94 -20.30
C GLY A 55 7.44 2.82 -19.54
N CYS A 56 6.96 3.63 -18.59
CA CYS A 56 7.80 4.49 -17.74
C CYS A 56 8.71 3.72 -16.76
N TYR A 57 8.55 2.40 -16.64
CA TYR A 57 9.43 1.48 -15.92
C TYR A 57 10.28 0.58 -16.84
N GLY A 58 10.34 0.90 -18.14
CA GLY A 58 11.24 0.28 -19.11
C GLY A 58 10.62 -0.85 -19.94
N ASN A 59 9.30 -0.90 -20.08
CA ASN A 59 8.62 -1.82 -20.99
C ASN A 59 8.21 -1.16 -22.30
N ASP A 60 9.13 -1.07 -23.25
CA ASP A 60 8.85 -0.48 -24.56
C ASP A 60 7.81 -1.29 -25.38
N ALA A 61 7.61 -2.56 -25.05
CA ALA A 61 6.64 -3.44 -25.71
C ALA A 61 5.22 -3.31 -25.16
N GLN A 62 5.05 -2.66 -24.00
CA GLN A 62 3.75 -2.45 -23.35
C GLN A 62 3.28 -1.01 -23.55
N ALA A 63 2.13 -0.87 -24.20
CA ALA A 63 1.50 0.45 -24.36
C ALA A 63 0.69 0.80 -23.08
N THR A 64 1.27 1.67 -22.23
CA THR A 64 0.59 2.23 -21.05
C THR A 64 0.65 3.78 -21.10
N PRO A 65 0.11 4.41 -22.18
CA PRO A 65 0.33 5.83 -22.45
C PRO A 65 -0.26 6.75 -21.36
N THR A 66 -1.29 6.31 -20.66
CA THR A 66 -1.93 7.08 -19.57
C THR A 66 -1.00 7.14 -18.35
N LEU A 67 -0.53 6.01 -17.86
CA LEU A 67 0.38 5.93 -16.72
C LEU A 67 1.75 6.53 -17.04
N ASP A 68 2.22 6.38 -18.27
CA ASP A 68 3.46 7.02 -18.74
C ASP A 68 3.32 8.55 -18.76
N ARG A 69 2.15 9.08 -19.17
CA ARG A 69 1.84 10.51 -19.09
C ARG A 69 1.71 10.97 -17.64
N LEU A 70 1.07 10.18 -16.76
CA LEU A 70 0.98 10.49 -15.36
C LEU A 70 2.37 10.62 -14.72
N ALA A 71 3.28 9.71 -15.03
CA ALA A 71 4.67 9.74 -14.58
C ALA A 71 5.43 10.98 -15.09
N ARG A 72 5.24 11.35 -16.38
CA ARG A 72 5.84 12.59 -16.94
C ARG A 72 5.29 13.87 -16.33
N ARG A 73 4.04 13.86 -15.84
CA ARG A 73 3.38 15.02 -15.19
C ARG A 73 3.44 14.96 -13.66
N GLY A 74 4.30 14.13 -13.09
CA GLY A 74 4.41 13.94 -11.66
C GLY A 74 5.73 13.31 -11.26
N VAL A 75 5.69 12.55 -10.18
CA VAL A 75 6.84 11.85 -9.58
C VAL A 75 6.68 10.35 -9.75
N ARG A 76 7.75 9.68 -10.15
CA ARG A 76 7.86 8.22 -10.24
C ARG A 76 8.91 7.72 -9.24
N TRP A 77 8.53 6.79 -8.37
CA TRP A 77 9.45 6.17 -7.41
C TRP A 77 10.12 4.93 -7.99
N THR A 78 11.42 4.82 -7.80
CA THR A 78 12.18 3.62 -8.21
C THR A 78 12.31 2.59 -7.11
N GLN A 79 12.05 2.95 -5.85
CA GLN A 79 12.24 2.10 -4.68
C GLN A 79 10.97 2.06 -3.81
N ALA A 80 9.81 1.87 -4.45
CA ALA A 80 8.55 1.66 -3.75
C ALA A 80 8.26 0.18 -3.53
N TYR A 81 7.73 -0.16 -2.36
CA TYR A 81 7.49 -1.53 -1.91
C TYR A 81 6.05 -1.74 -1.47
N ALA A 82 5.52 -2.90 -1.80
CA ALA A 82 4.33 -3.44 -1.17
C ALA A 82 4.63 -3.96 0.25
N ASN A 83 3.66 -3.89 1.14
CA ASN A 83 3.80 -4.39 2.51
C ASN A 83 3.89 -5.91 2.63
N GLY A 84 3.43 -6.61 1.62
CA GLY A 84 3.54 -8.06 1.53
C GLY A 84 3.61 -8.52 0.08
N PRO A 85 4.09 -9.74 -0.17
CA PRO A 85 4.14 -10.30 -1.52
C PRO A 85 2.79 -10.87 -1.98
N GLU A 86 1.69 -10.46 -1.37
CA GLU A 86 0.31 -10.88 -1.66
C GLU A 86 -0.68 -9.75 -1.40
N CYS A 87 -1.92 -9.87 -1.95
CA CYS A 87 -2.93 -8.81 -1.99
C CYS A 87 -3.42 -8.33 -0.60
N SER A 88 -4.05 -9.22 0.21
CA SER A 88 -4.67 -8.81 1.49
C SER A 88 -3.69 -8.13 2.47
N PRO A 89 -2.45 -8.60 2.63
CA PRO A 89 -1.46 -7.94 3.49
C PRO A 89 -1.24 -6.48 3.14
N THR A 90 -0.98 -6.20 1.87
CA THR A 90 -0.70 -4.83 1.41
C THR A 90 -1.93 -3.94 1.53
N ARG A 91 -3.11 -4.45 1.16
CA ARG A 91 -4.38 -3.68 1.27
C ARG A 91 -4.70 -3.33 2.72
N ALA A 92 -4.48 -4.26 3.66
CA ALA A 92 -4.65 -4.00 5.09
C ALA A 92 -3.66 -2.93 5.59
N ALA A 93 -2.38 -3.07 5.24
CA ALA A 93 -1.36 -2.12 5.64
C ALA A 93 -1.59 -0.72 5.03
N LEU A 94 -1.94 -0.66 3.73
CA LEU A 94 -2.27 0.56 3.02
C LEU A 94 -3.42 1.32 3.70
N LEU A 95 -4.50 0.65 4.07
CA LEU A 95 -5.66 1.33 4.67
C LEU A 95 -5.46 1.71 6.14
N THR A 96 -4.56 1.02 6.86
CA THR A 96 -4.32 1.27 8.30
C THR A 96 -3.08 2.11 8.59
N GLY A 97 -2.23 2.38 7.59
CA GLY A 97 -1.00 3.14 7.77
C GLY A 97 0.09 2.42 8.58
N ARG A 98 0.01 1.09 8.72
CA ARG A 98 0.90 0.28 9.57
C ARG A 98 1.12 -1.13 9.06
N TYR A 99 2.09 -1.84 9.61
CA TYR A 99 2.30 -3.23 9.25
C TYR A 99 1.06 -4.09 9.54
N GLN A 100 0.63 -4.87 8.54
CA GLN A 100 -0.52 -5.79 8.63
C GLN A 100 -0.37 -6.87 9.71
N GLN A 101 0.84 -7.13 10.16
CA GLN A 101 1.12 -8.04 11.28
C GLN A 101 0.44 -7.61 12.58
N HIS A 102 0.23 -6.30 12.76
CA HIS A 102 -0.49 -5.75 13.91
C HIS A 102 -2.01 -5.92 13.81
N VAL A 103 -2.53 -6.17 12.61
CA VAL A 103 -3.97 -6.43 12.40
C VAL A 103 -4.37 -7.83 12.87
N GLY A 104 -3.51 -8.83 12.62
CA GLY A 104 -3.80 -10.24 12.83
C GLY A 104 -4.64 -10.87 11.70
N GLY A 105 -4.30 -12.09 11.29
CA GLY A 105 -5.00 -12.83 10.25
C GLY A 105 -4.76 -12.39 8.80
N LEU A 106 -4.20 -11.22 8.56
CA LEU A 106 -4.00 -10.63 7.23
C LEU A 106 -2.52 -10.61 6.79
N GLU A 107 -1.70 -11.56 7.23
CA GLU A 107 -0.31 -11.67 6.77
C GLU A 107 -0.15 -12.43 5.44
N CYS A 108 -1.21 -13.08 4.98
CA CYS A 108 -1.32 -13.73 3.67
C CYS A 108 -2.66 -13.39 3.04
N ALA A 109 -2.77 -13.57 1.72
CA ALA A 109 -4.04 -13.44 1.04
C ALA A 109 -5.06 -14.41 1.64
N ILE A 110 -6.25 -13.92 1.93
CA ILE A 110 -7.38 -14.69 2.46
C ILE A 110 -8.31 -15.10 1.32
N GLY A 111 -9.03 -16.21 1.47
CA GLY A 111 -9.97 -16.66 0.45
C GLY A 111 -10.93 -17.70 1.00
N VAL A 112 -12.06 -17.91 0.32
CA VAL A 112 -13.01 -18.99 0.65
C VAL A 112 -12.26 -20.32 0.56
N GLY A 113 -12.22 -21.09 1.67
CA GLY A 113 -11.47 -22.34 1.75
C GLY A 113 -9.93 -22.21 1.76
N ASN A 114 -9.40 -21.01 1.67
CA ASN A 114 -7.97 -20.74 1.79
C ASN A 114 -7.71 -19.58 2.74
N VAL A 115 -7.67 -19.88 4.02
CA VAL A 115 -7.53 -18.89 5.09
C VAL A 115 -6.06 -18.51 5.38
N GLY A 116 -5.20 -18.53 4.36
CA GLY A 116 -3.80 -18.14 4.51
C GLY A 116 -2.87 -19.24 5.01
N ARG A 117 -3.38 -20.40 5.41
CA ARG A 117 -2.62 -21.60 5.86
C ARG A 117 -1.60 -21.32 6.96
N TYR A 118 -1.97 -20.53 7.95
CA TYR A 118 -1.19 -20.28 9.17
C TYR A 118 -2.12 -20.06 10.36
N ASP A 119 -1.59 -20.29 11.56
CA ASP A 119 -2.36 -20.47 12.78
C ASP A 119 -3.34 -19.34 13.12
N ASP A 120 -2.88 -18.08 13.03
CA ASP A 120 -3.73 -16.93 13.38
C ASP A 120 -4.93 -16.79 12.44
N ALA A 121 -4.72 -16.98 11.12
CA ALA A 121 -5.81 -16.89 10.15
C ALA A 121 -6.82 -18.03 10.33
N ILE A 122 -6.35 -19.27 10.54
CA ILE A 122 -7.23 -20.42 10.80
C ILE A 122 -8.06 -20.17 12.06
N ARG A 123 -7.44 -19.70 13.13
CA ARG A 123 -8.14 -19.45 14.40
C ARG A 123 -9.18 -18.34 14.27
N LEU A 124 -8.86 -17.23 13.61
CA LEU A 124 -9.80 -16.13 13.38
C LEU A 124 -10.94 -16.55 12.45
N HIS A 125 -10.66 -17.37 11.44
CA HIS A 125 -11.69 -17.92 10.56
C HIS A 125 -12.71 -18.77 11.32
N LEU A 126 -12.26 -19.63 12.24
CA LEU A 126 -13.14 -20.50 13.03
C LEU A 126 -14.12 -19.73 13.92
N VAL A 127 -13.86 -18.47 14.21
CA VAL A 127 -14.73 -17.59 15.01
C VAL A 127 -15.36 -16.44 14.19
N ASN A 128 -15.28 -16.51 12.86
CA ASN A 128 -15.76 -15.48 11.92
C ASN A 128 -15.15 -14.09 12.14
N GLU A 129 -13.88 -14.03 12.55
CA GLU A 129 -13.13 -12.79 12.78
C GLU A 129 -11.96 -12.59 11.81
N LEU A 130 -11.89 -13.36 10.72
CA LEU A 130 -10.85 -13.22 9.72
C LEU A 130 -11.16 -12.09 8.74
N GLY A 131 -10.63 -10.91 8.99
CA GLY A 131 -10.81 -9.73 8.16
C GLY A 131 -10.21 -8.48 8.80
N LEU A 132 -10.34 -7.35 8.14
CA LEU A 132 -9.92 -6.06 8.65
C LEU A 132 -10.82 -5.64 9.81
N PRO A 133 -10.32 -5.55 11.04
CA PRO A 133 -11.14 -5.18 12.19
C PRO A 133 -11.49 -3.69 12.18
N THR A 134 -12.58 -3.32 12.88
CA THR A 134 -13.06 -1.95 13.03
C THR A 134 -12.57 -1.28 14.31
N ASP A 135 -11.70 -1.92 15.07
CA ASP A 135 -11.17 -1.40 16.33
C ASP A 135 -10.11 -0.29 16.15
N ARG A 136 -9.75 -0.01 14.89
CA ARG A 136 -8.86 1.10 14.54
C ARG A 136 -9.35 1.80 13.29
N PRO A 137 -9.20 3.14 13.21
CA PRO A 137 -9.62 3.88 12.03
C PRO A 137 -8.74 3.53 10.82
N THR A 138 -9.37 3.44 9.67
CA THR A 138 -8.69 3.37 8.37
C THR A 138 -8.46 4.77 7.80
N LEU A 139 -7.69 4.87 6.72
CA LEU A 139 -7.57 6.08 5.92
C LEU A 139 -8.96 6.67 5.56
N ALA A 140 -9.87 5.79 5.10
CA ALA A 140 -11.21 6.25 4.69
C ALA A 140 -12.06 6.72 5.89
N ASN A 141 -11.94 6.11 7.08
CA ASN A 141 -12.55 6.65 8.30
C ASN A 141 -12.05 8.06 8.59
N ARG A 142 -10.73 8.25 8.62
CA ARG A 142 -10.09 9.54 8.93
C ARG A 142 -10.46 10.64 7.92
N LEU A 143 -10.49 10.30 6.64
CA LEU A 143 -10.92 11.23 5.60
C LEU A 143 -12.43 11.54 5.70
N SER A 144 -13.27 10.52 5.94
CA SER A 144 -14.72 10.72 6.12
C SER A 144 -15.03 11.61 7.33
N GLU A 145 -14.38 11.39 8.46
CA GLU A 145 -14.47 12.24 9.68
C GLU A 145 -14.03 13.68 9.42
N ALA A 146 -13.04 13.87 8.53
CA ALA A 146 -12.59 15.19 8.10
C ALA A 146 -13.50 15.84 7.04
N GLY A 147 -14.62 15.22 6.68
CA GLY A 147 -15.61 15.79 5.78
C GLY A 147 -15.45 15.40 4.30
N TYR A 148 -14.55 14.48 3.98
CA TYR A 148 -14.48 13.93 2.61
C TYR A 148 -15.72 13.11 2.27
N ASP A 149 -16.11 13.15 1.01
CA ASP A 149 -16.96 12.12 0.43
C ASP A 149 -16.07 10.96 -0.01
N THR A 150 -16.43 9.72 0.37
CA THR A 150 -15.52 8.58 0.25
C THR A 150 -16.15 7.45 -0.55
N ALA A 151 -15.46 6.97 -1.58
CA ALA A 151 -15.93 5.87 -2.42
C ALA A 151 -14.84 4.81 -2.68
N LEU A 152 -15.30 3.56 -2.88
CA LEU A 152 -14.48 2.43 -3.30
C LEU A 152 -15.14 1.73 -4.49
N PHE A 153 -14.41 1.65 -5.62
CA PHE A 153 -14.85 0.86 -6.77
C PHE A 153 -13.75 -0.12 -7.18
N GLY A 154 -13.96 -1.43 -6.94
CA GLY A 154 -13.00 -2.47 -7.27
C GLY A 154 -12.81 -3.53 -6.21
N LYS A 155 -11.60 -4.08 -6.06
CA LYS A 155 -11.29 -5.19 -5.17
C LYS A 155 -11.16 -4.77 -3.70
N TRP A 156 -11.90 -5.44 -2.80
CA TRP A 156 -11.76 -5.28 -1.35
C TRP A 156 -10.74 -6.25 -0.74
N HIS A 157 -11.04 -7.52 -0.69
CA HIS A 157 -10.19 -8.62 -0.25
C HIS A 157 -9.68 -8.53 1.19
N LEU A 158 -10.48 -7.97 2.11
CA LEU A 158 -10.14 -7.75 3.52
C LEU A 158 -11.16 -8.33 4.51
N GLY A 159 -11.92 -9.34 4.10
CA GLY A 159 -12.88 -10.07 4.93
C GLY A 159 -14.16 -10.37 4.17
N TYR A 160 -14.78 -11.50 4.48
CA TYR A 160 -15.97 -11.98 3.80
C TYR A 160 -17.27 -11.72 4.59
N GLU A 161 -17.17 -11.57 5.91
CA GLU A 161 -18.30 -11.29 6.78
C GLU A 161 -18.71 -9.81 6.70
N ALA A 162 -19.99 -9.51 6.91
CA ALA A 162 -20.56 -8.18 6.75
C ALA A 162 -19.88 -7.10 7.62
N GLN A 163 -19.36 -7.49 8.80
CA GLN A 163 -18.61 -6.59 9.69
C GLN A 163 -17.29 -6.09 9.09
N PHE A 164 -16.77 -6.73 8.05
CA PHE A 164 -15.53 -6.34 7.37
C PHE A 164 -15.79 -5.61 6.04
N SER A 165 -17.05 -5.27 5.74
CA SER A 165 -17.37 -4.57 4.50
C SER A 165 -16.74 -3.18 4.45
N PRO A 166 -16.45 -2.61 3.26
CA PRO A 166 -15.95 -1.24 3.12
C PRO A 166 -16.80 -0.20 3.85
N MET A 167 -18.12 -0.46 3.97
CA MET A 167 -19.05 0.43 4.65
C MET A 167 -18.76 0.59 6.15
N GLN A 168 -18.12 -0.40 6.77
CA GLN A 168 -17.68 -0.33 8.18
C GLN A 168 -16.33 0.36 8.35
N HIS A 169 -15.66 0.65 7.23
CA HIS A 169 -14.32 1.21 7.17
C HIS A 169 -14.26 2.62 6.59
N GLY A 170 -15.37 3.37 6.69
CA GLY A 170 -15.41 4.79 6.35
C GLY A 170 -15.73 5.10 4.89
N PHE A 171 -16.03 4.12 4.03
CA PHE A 171 -16.55 4.37 2.70
C PHE A 171 -18.06 4.59 2.73
N LYS A 172 -18.53 5.68 2.10
CA LYS A 172 -19.95 6.02 1.98
C LYS A 172 -20.62 5.38 0.79
N GLU A 173 -19.85 5.10 -0.25
CA GLU A 173 -20.30 4.40 -1.45
C GLU A 173 -19.26 3.34 -1.83
N ALA A 174 -19.73 2.13 -2.21
CA ALA A 174 -18.83 1.07 -2.66
C ALA A 174 -19.51 0.13 -3.65
N LEU A 175 -18.80 -0.17 -4.75
CA LEU A 175 -19.06 -1.30 -5.64
C LEU A 175 -17.82 -2.17 -5.68
N TYR A 176 -17.89 -3.40 -5.17
CA TYR A 176 -16.65 -4.13 -4.93
C TYR A 176 -16.74 -5.64 -5.08
N CYS A 177 -15.64 -6.20 -5.59
CA CYS A 177 -15.34 -7.62 -5.47
C CYS A 177 -14.88 -7.91 -4.04
N ILE A 178 -15.58 -8.79 -3.32
CA ILE A 178 -15.29 -9.10 -1.91
C ILE A 178 -14.05 -9.97 -1.76
N GLY A 179 -13.80 -10.87 -2.71
CA GLY A 179 -12.74 -11.88 -2.68
C GLY A 179 -11.47 -11.50 -3.44
N GLY A 180 -10.59 -12.50 -3.56
CA GLY A 180 -9.29 -12.36 -4.21
C GLY A 180 -9.33 -12.34 -5.73
N ALA A 181 -10.26 -13.06 -6.33
CA ALA A 181 -10.43 -13.22 -7.77
C ALA A 181 -11.88 -13.52 -8.11
N MET A 182 -12.30 -13.14 -9.32
CA MET A 182 -13.60 -13.51 -9.86
C MET A 182 -13.57 -13.49 -11.39
N ASP A 183 -14.51 -14.18 -12.02
CA ASP A 183 -14.80 -14.05 -13.45
C ASP A 183 -15.11 -12.58 -13.78
N TYR A 184 -14.38 -12.02 -14.74
CA TYR A 184 -14.49 -10.61 -15.11
C TYR A 184 -15.82 -10.23 -15.77
N TYR A 185 -16.60 -11.21 -16.27
CA TYR A 185 -17.85 -10.98 -16.99
C TYR A 185 -19.10 -11.31 -16.21
N HIS A 186 -19.05 -12.34 -15.33
CA HIS A 186 -20.19 -12.83 -14.58
C HIS A 186 -20.05 -12.69 -13.07
N TYR A 187 -18.90 -12.20 -12.60
CA TYR A 187 -18.64 -11.85 -11.19
C TYR A 187 -18.76 -13.04 -10.21
N LEU A 188 -18.55 -14.25 -10.71
CA LEU A 188 -18.47 -15.45 -9.89
C LEU A 188 -17.01 -15.73 -9.50
N ASP A 189 -16.78 -16.23 -8.29
CA ASP A 189 -15.48 -16.72 -7.89
C ASP A 189 -15.24 -18.18 -8.33
N SER A 190 -14.06 -18.71 -8.00
CA SER A 190 -13.65 -20.08 -8.36
C SER A 190 -14.43 -21.20 -7.65
N VAL A 191 -15.44 -20.88 -6.84
CA VAL A 191 -16.38 -21.81 -6.22
C VAL A 191 -17.84 -21.51 -6.59
N ALA A 192 -18.07 -20.78 -7.68
CA ALA A 192 -19.36 -20.37 -8.23
C ALA A 192 -20.24 -19.53 -7.28
N THR A 193 -19.59 -18.74 -6.42
CA THR A 193 -20.31 -17.81 -5.55
C THR A 193 -20.22 -16.38 -6.14
N TYR A 194 -21.35 -15.66 -6.16
CA TYR A 194 -21.34 -14.24 -6.55
C TYR A 194 -20.45 -13.45 -5.61
N ASN A 195 -19.54 -12.70 -6.22
CA ASN A 195 -18.46 -12.02 -5.54
C ASN A 195 -18.59 -10.48 -5.60
N LEU A 196 -19.66 -9.97 -6.25
CA LEU A 196 -19.91 -8.55 -6.40
C LEU A 196 -20.90 -8.02 -5.35
N PHE A 197 -20.52 -6.90 -4.73
CA PHE A 197 -21.31 -6.24 -3.69
C PHE A 197 -21.46 -4.75 -3.99
N ARG A 198 -22.62 -4.20 -3.68
CA ARG A 198 -22.87 -2.76 -3.68
C ARG A 198 -23.33 -2.31 -2.30
N ASN A 199 -22.60 -1.39 -1.68
CA ASN A 199 -22.91 -0.85 -0.35
C ASN A 199 -23.22 -1.93 0.70
N GLY A 200 -22.39 -3.00 0.74
CA GLY A 200 -22.50 -4.10 1.67
C GLY A 200 -23.55 -5.17 1.30
N ARG A 201 -24.23 -5.05 0.17
CA ARG A 201 -25.25 -6.02 -0.29
C ARG A 201 -24.75 -6.75 -1.53
N PRO A 202 -24.89 -8.09 -1.61
CA PRO A 202 -24.55 -8.82 -2.82
C PRO A 202 -25.47 -8.40 -3.96
N ILE A 203 -24.91 -8.28 -5.15
CA ILE A 203 -25.64 -8.00 -6.38
C ILE A 203 -25.17 -8.93 -7.50
N SER A 204 -26.05 -9.21 -8.46
CA SER A 204 -25.69 -9.79 -9.73
C SER A 204 -25.48 -8.71 -10.77
N GLY A 205 -24.73 -9.00 -11.81
CA GLY A 205 -24.49 -8.10 -12.92
C GLY A 205 -23.69 -8.82 -14.01
N GLU A 206 -23.52 -8.15 -15.12
CA GLU A 206 -22.78 -8.62 -16.28
C GLU A 206 -21.93 -7.48 -16.86
N GLY A 207 -20.93 -7.84 -17.63
CA GLY A 207 -20.04 -6.90 -18.28
C GLY A 207 -18.60 -7.02 -17.76
N TYR A 208 -17.66 -6.46 -18.49
CA TYR A 208 -16.25 -6.56 -18.11
C TYR A 208 -15.96 -5.71 -16.88
N PHE A 209 -15.54 -6.35 -15.77
CA PHE A 209 -15.45 -5.70 -14.47
C PHE A 209 -14.55 -4.47 -14.44
N THR A 210 -13.47 -4.48 -15.22
CA THR A 210 -12.60 -3.29 -15.37
C THR A 210 -13.38 -2.09 -15.92
N ASP A 211 -14.27 -2.28 -16.91
CA ASP A 211 -15.14 -1.23 -17.42
C ASP A 211 -16.18 -0.81 -16.38
N THR A 212 -16.81 -1.77 -15.73
CA THR A 212 -17.83 -1.52 -14.71
C THR A 212 -17.33 -0.60 -13.60
N ILE A 213 -16.17 -0.88 -13.01
CA ILE A 213 -15.61 -0.03 -11.95
C ILE A 213 -15.09 1.30 -12.47
N THR A 214 -14.57 1.33 -13.69
CA THR A 214 -14.13 2.57 -14.36
C THR A 214 -15.30 3.51 -14.59
N ASP A 215 -16.41 3.00 -15.14
CA ASP A 215 -17.61 3.81 -15.43
C ASP A 215 -18.24 4.35 -14.12
N HIS A 216 -18.26 3.56 -13.04
CA HIS A 216 -18.68 4.05 -11.73
C HIS A 216 -17.75 5.15 -11.20
N ALA A 217 -16.43 5.01 -11.37
CA ALA A 217 -15.47 6.03 -10.97
C ALA A 217 -15.62 7.33 -11.78
N VAL A 218 -15.81 7.22 -13.09
CA VAL A 218 -16.08 8.37 -13.97
C VAL A 218 -17.39 9.08 -13.56
N GLN A 219 -18.47 8.32 -13.35
CA GLN A 219 -19.74 8.88 -12.93
C GLN A 219 -19.64 9.54 -11.55
N TYR A 220 -18.94 8.90 -10.61
CA TYR A 220 -18.69 9.45 -9.27
C TYR A 220 -17.97 10.81 -9.32
N VAL A 221 -16.98 10.97 -10.20
CA VAL A 221 -16.28 12.26 -10.41
C VAL A 221 -17.22 13.28 -11.02
N ARG A 222 -17.99 12.91 -12.06
CA ARG A 222 -18.94 13.81 -12.76
C ARG A 222 -20.06 14.31 -11.84
N ASP A 223 -20.60 13.45 -10.99
CA ASP A 223 -21.65 13.82 -10.01
C ASP A 223 -21.19 14.87 -9.00
N ARG A 224 -19.86 15.12 -8.93
CA ARG A 224 -19.24 16.08 -8.01
C ARG A 224 -18.66 17.32 -8.71
N ASN A 225 -18.99 17.54 -9.97
CA ASN A 225 -18.49 18.70 -10.73
C ASN A 225 -18.77 20.02 -10.00
N ASP A 226 -19.97 20.19 -9.50
CA ASP A 226 -20.43 21.42 -8.83
C ASP A 226 -20.20 21.39 -7.30
N SER A 227 -19.60 20.34 -6.75
CA SER A 227 -19.36 20.20 -5.32
C SER A 227 -18.00 20.77 -4.92
N GLU A 228 -17.98 21.61 -3.89
CA GLU A 228 -16.74 22.05 -3.24
C GLU A 228 -16.23 21.04 -2.18
N GLN A 229 -17.06 20.06 -1.80
CA GLN A 229 -16.67 19.01 -0.87
C GLN A 229 -15.57 18.14 -1.49
N PRO A 230 -14.42 17.97 -0.81
CA PRO A 230 -13.37 17.10 -1.31
C PRO A 230 -13.83 15.63 -1.28
N PHE A 231 -13.33 14.85 -2.21
CA PHE A 231 -13.61 13.41 -2.24
C PHE A 231 -12.34 12.56 -2.15
N PHE A 232 -12.51 11.36 -1.62
CA PHE A 232 -11.54 10.28 -1.66
C PHE A 232 -12.11 9.13 -2.48
N LEU A 233 -11.52 8.88 -3.62
CA LEU A 233 -11.83 7.75 -4.50
C LEU A 233 -10.71 6.70 -4.40
N TYR A 234 -11.01 5.55 -3.82
CA TYR A 234 -10.16 4.37 -3.86
C TYR A 234 -10.63 3.48 -5.00
N LEU A 235 -9.76 3.31 -6.01
CA LEU A 235 -10.03 2.55 -7.24
C LEU A 235 -9.07 1.36 -7.34
N PRO A 236 -9.28 0.30 -6.56
CA PRO A 236 -8.47 -0.92 -6.59
C PRO A 236 -8.96 -1.84 -7.71
N TYR A 237 -8.32 -1.75 -8.87
CA TYR A 237 -8.58 -2.67 -9.97
C TYR A 237 -8.33 -4.11 -9.58
N THR A 238 -9.09 -5.06 -10.16
CA THR A 238 -8.74 -6.48 -10.15
C THR A 238 -7.74 -6.82 -11.25
N ALA A 239 -7.66 -6.01 -12.29
CA ALA A 239 -6.73 -6.17 -13.38
C ALA A 239 -5.29 -5.85 -12.94
N PRO A 240 -4.31 -6.61 -13.46
CA PRO A 240 -4.39 -7.75 -14.36
C PRO A 240 -4.40 -9.15 -13.68
N HIS A 241 -4.96 -9.28 -12.47
CA HIS A 241 -5.04 -10.55 -11.73
C HIS A 241 -5.87 -11.63 -12.49
N THR A 242 -5.55 -12.90 -12.26
CA THR A 242 -6.36 -14.05 -12.74
C THR A 242 -7.82 -13.96 -12.28
N PRO A 243 -8.77 -14.57 -13.05
CA PRO A 243 -8.59 -15.34 -14.29
C PRO A 243 -8.21 -14.45 -15.48
N TYR A 244 -7.34 -14.96 -16.37
CA TYR A 244 -6.89 -14.21 -17.52
C TYR A 244 -7.95 -14.20 -18.62
N GLN A 245 -8.86 -13.25 -18.56
CA GLN A 245 -9.94 -13.03 -19.51
C GLN A 245 -9.70 -11.72 -20.28
N PRO A 246 -9.59 -11.76 -21.62
CA PRO A 246 -9.34 -10.55 -22.39
C PRO A 246 -10.56 -9.63 -22.38
N PRO A 247 -10.38 -8.28 -22.43
CA PRO A 247 -11.47 -7.34 -22.60
C PRO A 247 -12.15 -7.49 -23.98
N GLY A 248 -13.36 -6.92 -24.11
CA GLY A 248 -14.09 -6.85 -25.40
C GLY A 248 -14.76 -8.16 -25.83
N GLN A 249 -14.89 -9.12 -24.94
CA GLN A 249 -15.70 -10.32 -25.15
C GLN A 249 -17.09 -10.15 -24.54
N SER A 250 -18.00 -11.06 -24.91
CA SER A 250 -19.33 -11.17 -24.33
C SER A 250 -19.66 -12.65 -24.18
N PRO A 251 -19.00 -13.37 -23.25
CA PRO A 251 -19.26 -14.77 -23.03
C PRO A 251 -20.69 -14.94 -22.52
N VAL A 252 -21.40 -15.99 -23.01
CA VAL A 252 -22.77 -16.32 -22.60
C VAL A 252 -22.77 -16.99 -21.23
N ASP A 253 -21.78 -17.83 -20.98
CA ASP A 253 -21.66 -18.64 -19.76
C ASP A 253 -20.52 -18.16 -18.88
N PRO A 254 -20.61 -18.32 -17.56
CA PRO A 254 -19.52 -18.08 -16.63
C PRO A 254 -18.30 -18.94 -16.95
N LEU A 255 -17.12 -18.44 -16.54
CA LEU A 255 -15.89 -19.19 -16.67
C LEU A 255 -15.96 -20.52 -15.93
N PRO A 256 -15.74 -21.68 -16.59
CA PRO A 256 -15.77 -22.98 -15.92
C PRO A 256 -14.82 -23.04 -14.72
N LEU A 257 -15.25 -23.71 -13.64
CA LEU A 257 -14.47 -23.79 -12.38
C LEU A 257 -13.13 -24.50 -12.54
N ASP A 258 -13.02 -25.42 -13.50
CA ASP A 258 -11.81 -26.17 -13.85
C ASP A 258 -10.96 -25.47 -14.94
N SER A 259 -11.37 -24.29 -15.40
CA SER A 259 -10.65 -23.55 -16.42
C SER A 259 -9.20 -23.27 -15.99
N PRO A 260 -8.21 -23.50 -16.87
CA PRO A 260 -6.82 -23.16 -16.59
C PRO A 260 -6.60 -21.66 -16.39
N LEU A 261 -7.51 -20.79 -16.89
CA LEU A 261 -7.41 -19.33 -16.74
C LEU A 261 -7.44 -18.86 -15.28
N TRP A 262 -7.94 -19.69 -14.35
CA TRP A 262 -7.84 -19.42 -12.91
C TRP A 262 -6.43 -19.52 -12.35
N LYS A 263 -5.46 -20.06 -13.11
CA LYS A 263 -4.09 -20.27 -12.66
C LYS A 263 -3.16 -19.21 -13.22
N GLN A 264 -2.32 -18.66 -12.37
CA GLN A 264 -1.35 -17.60 -12.73
C GLN A 264 -0.29 -18.03 -13.75
N SER A 265 -0.07 -19.36 -13.93
CA SER A 265 0.90 -19.91 -14.87
C SER A 265 0.35 -20.10 -16.28
N ASP A 266 -0.96 -19.97 -16.47
CA ASP A 266 -1.64 -20.36 -17.71
C ASP A 266 -2.18 -19.12 -18.45
N ASP A 267 -1.33 -18.06 -18.59
CA ASP A 267 -1.68 -16.88 -19.39
C ASP A 267 -1.75 -17.25 -20.88
N PRO A 268 -2.91 -17.16 -21.53
CA PRO A 268 -2.99 -17.24 -22.98
C PRO A 268 -2.16 -16.12 -23.63
N PRO A 269 -1.49 -16.37 -24.76
CA PRO A 269 -0.58 -15.39 -25.35
C PRO A 269 -1.16 -13.99 -25.46
N GLY A 270 -0.58 -13.05 -24.74
CA GLY A 270 -0.94 -11.62 -24.79
C GLY A 270 -2.17 -11.19 -24.01
N VAL A 271 -2.90 -12.09 -23.33
CA VAL A 271 -4.10 -11.72 -22.57
C VAL A 271 -3.75 -10.84 -21.38
N TYR A 272 -2.79 -11.22 -20.55
CA TYR A 272 -2.29 -10.38 -19.46
C TYR A 272 -1.98 -8.96 -19.93
N ARG A 273 -1.23 -8.81 -21.02
CA ARG A 273 -0.87 -7.51 -21.59
C ARG A 273 -2.10 -6.73 -22.08
N SER A 274 -3.10 -7.41 -22.64
CA SER A 274 -4.35 -6.74 -23.04
C SER A 274 -5.13 -6.23 -21.85
N MET A 275 -5.13 -6.97 -20.73
CA MET A 275 -5.77 -6.53 -19.48
C MET A 275 -5.06 -5.31 -18.87
N VAL A 276 -3.71 -5.28 -18.88
CA VAL A 276 -2.93 -4.11 -18.44
C VAL A 276 -3.26 -2.87 -19.30
N ARG A 277 -3.28 -3.01 -20.63
CA ARG A 277 -3.62 -1.92 -21.54
C ARG A 277 -5.03 -1.40 -21.28
N HIS A 278 -5.99 -2.27 -21.14
CA HIS A 278 -7.37 -1.91 -20.89
C HIS A 278 -7.58 -1.19 -19.55
N MET A 279 -6.84 -1.61 -18.52
CA MET A 279 -6.78 -0.88 -17.24
C MET A 279 -6.19 0.52 -17.42
N ASP A 280 -5.09 0.67 -18.18
CA ASP A 280 -4.50 1.98 -18.49
C ASP A 280 -5.47 2.91 -19.24
N GLU A 281 -6.23 2.37 -20.19
CA GLU A 281 -7.30 3.08 -20.89
C GLU A 281 -8.42 3.51 -19.93
N GLY A 282 -8.84 2.61 -19.02
CA GLY A 282 -9.83 2.91 -17.98
C GLY A 282 -9.37 4.02 -17.04
N ILE A 283 -8.11 3.97 -16.58
CA ILE A 283 -7.51 5.06 -15.80
C ILE A 283 -7.55 6.37 -16.58
N GLY A 284 -7.29 6.32 -17.91
CA GLY A 284 -7.37 7.48 -18.79
C GLY A 284 -8.75 8.14 -18.77
N LYS A 285 -9.83 7.35 -18.78
CA LYS A 285 -11.22 7.86 -18.70
C LYS A 285 -11.47 8.59 -17.36
N VAL A 286 -10.98 8.04 -16.24
CA VAL A 286 -11.12 8.67 -14.92
C VAL A 286 -10.35 9.99 -14.84
N LEU A 287 -9.10 10.01 -15.31
CA LEU A 287 -8.29 11.24 -15.34
C LEU A 287 -8.89 12.30 -16.24
N HIS A 288 -9.47 11.91 -17.37
CA HIS A 288 -10.18 12.81 -18.26
C HIS A 288 -11.44 13.42 -17.60
N ALA A 289 -12.22 12.63 -16.86
CA ALA A 289 -13.35 13.16 -16.10
C ALA A 289 -12.93 14.19 -15.04
N ILE A 290 -11.77 14.01 -14.41
CA ILE A 290 -11.19 15.01 -13.49
C ILE A 290 -10.75 16.27 -14.24
N GLU A 291 -10.20 16.13 -15.44
CA GLU A 291 -9.83 17.27 -16.31
C GLU A 291 -11.09 18.04 -16.75
N GLU A 292 -12.14 17.35 -17.21
CA GLU A 292 -13.43 17.95 -17.61
C GLU A 292 -14.10 18.70 -16.45
N SER A 293 -13.94 18.24 -15.21
CA SER A 293 -14.50 18.91 -14.02
C SER A 293 -13.73 20.17 -13.60
N GLY A 294 -12.61 20.50 -14.24
CA GLY A 294 -11.74 21.62 -13.86
C GLY A 294 -11.02 21.43 -12.52
N LYS A 295 -11.01 20.22 -11.94
CA LYS A 295 -10.47 19.94 -10.61
C LYS A 295 -9.05 19.36 -10.64
N THR A 296 -8.39 19.37 -11.78
CA THR A 296 -7.05 18.78 -11.96
C THR A 296 -6.03 19.28 -10.93
N ASP A 297 -5.97 20.60 -10.72
CA ASP A 297 -4.97 21.22 -9.83
C ASP A 297 -5.29 20.99 -8.35
N ARG A 298 -6.54 20.67 -8.04
CA ARG A 298 -7.02 20.32 -6.69
C ARG A 298 -7.10 18.80 -6.47
N THR A 299 -6.50 17.97 -7.33
CA THR A 299 -6.60 16.51 -7.21
C THR A 299 -5.22 15.87 -7.13
N LEU A 300 -4.97 15.19 -6.00
CA LEU A 300 -3.85 14.28 -5.82
C LEU A 300 -4.22 12.92 -6.41
N VAL A 301 -3.47 12.47 -7.41
CA VAL A 301 -3.61 11.13 -8.02
C VAL A 301 -2.40 10.28 -7.65
N ILE A 302 -2.64 9.09 -7.09
CA ILE A 302 -1.61 8.11 -6.76
C ILE A 302 -1.94 6.80 -7.47
N PHE A 303 -0.95 6.20 -8.14
CA PHE A 303 -1.03 4.86 -8.72
C PHE A 303 0.05 3.97 -8.14
N ALA A 304 -0.31 2.73 -7.74
CA ALA A 304 0.62 1.70 -7.29
C ALA A 304 0.11 0.29 -7.64
N SER A 305 0.92 -0.75 -7.38
CA SER A 305 0.47 -2.15 -7.35
C SER A 305 0.44 -2.69 -5.92
N ASP A 306 -0.44 -3.65 -5.63
CA ASP A 306 -0.58 -4.24 -4.29
C ASP A 306 0.49 -5.28 -3.94
N ASN A 307 1.12 -5.89 -4.94
CA ASN A 307 2.31 -6.74 -4.82
C ASN A 307 3.03 -6.83 -6.16
N GLY A 308 4.20 -7.45 -6.18
CA GLY A 308 4.91 -7.71 -7.42
C GLY A 308 4.13 -8.67 -8.32
N GLY A 309 4.46 -8.66 -9.60
CA GLY A 309 3.75 -9.41 -10.62
C GLY A 309 3.93 -10.92 -10.52
N THR A 310 3.08 -11.65 -11.23
CA THR A 310 3.12 -13.11 -11.36
C THR A 310 4.15 -13.57 -12.38
N SER A 311 4.14 -14.87 -12.73
CA SER A 311 4.97 -15.39 -13.84
C SER A 311 4.53 -14.91 -15.23
N ALA A 312 3.31 -14.38 -15.36
CA ALA A 312 2.81 -13.80 -16.61
C ALA A 312 3.22 -12.33 -16.80
N SER A 313 3.63 -11.66 -15.73
CA SER A 313 4.03 -10.26 -15.70
C SER A 313 5.53 -10.08 -15.95
N ARG A 314 5.92 -8.85 -16.23
CA ARG A 314 7.33 -8.47 -16.33
C ARG A 314 7.81 -7.87 -15.02
N ASN A 315 8.60 -8.64 -14.27
CA ASN A 315 9.25 -8.13 -13.04
C ASN A 315 10.68 -7.66 -13.30
N GLU A 316 11.29 -7.96 -14.44
CA GLU A 316 12.67 -7.55 -14.77
C GLU A 316 12.86 -6.04 -14.61
N PRO A 317 14.06 -5.64 -14.11
CA PRO A 317 15.26 -6.45 -13.83
C PRO A 317 15.25 -7.18 -12.47
N LEU A 318 14.13 -7.20 -11.75
CA LEU A 318 13.98 -7.70 -10.39
C LEU A 318 13.83 -9.22 -10.38
N ARG A 319 14.49 -9.87 -9.42
CA ARG A 319 14.36 -11.33 -9.21
C ARG A 319 13.06 -11.67 -8.48
N GLY A 320 12.49 -12.81 -8.84
CA GLY A 320 11.32 -13.39 -8.16
C GLY A 320 10.00 -12.81 -8.66
N PHE A 321 8.91 -13.17 -7.96
CA PHE A 321 7.54 -12.84 -8.33
C PHE A 321 6.62 -12.94 -7.11
N LYS A 322 5.34 -12.60 -7.28
CA LYS A 322 4.27 -12.71 -6.27
C LYS A 322 4.46 -13.92 -5.34
N GLY A 323 4.32 -13.69 -4.05
CA GLY A 323 4.47 -14.74 -3.02
C GLY A 323 5.89 -14.93 -2.48
N GLN A 324 6.88 -14.21 -3.00
CA GLN A 324 8.28 -14.23 -2.56
C GLN A 324 8.71 -12.86 -2.03
N THR A 325 9.70 -12.83 -1.13
CA THR A 325 10.27 -11.58 -0.60
C THR A 325 11.51 -11.10 -1.36
N PHE A 326 11.83 -11.69 -2.51
CA PHE A 326 12.74 -11.09 -3.49
C PHE A 326 12.14 -9.80 -4.06
N GLU A 327 12.97 -8.94 -4.62
CA GLU A 327 12.55 -7.63 -5.14
C GLU A 327 11.33 -7.74 -6.07
N GLY A 328 11.31 -8.70 -7.00
CA GLY A 328 10.21 -8.90 -7.95
C GLY A 328 8.87 -9.31 -7.31
N GLY A 329 8.86 -9.75 -6.05
CA GLY A 329 7.61 -10.05 -5.33
C GLY A 329 7.07 -8.89 -4.50
N ILE A 330 7.91 -7.90 -4.16
CA ILE A 330 7.55 -6.82 -3.23
C ILE A 330 7.83 -5.41 -3.75
N ARG A 331 8.75 -5.21 -4.70
CA ARG A 331 9.00 -3.89 -5.28
C ARG A 331 8.02 -3.63 -6.42
N VAL A 332 7.32 -2.51 -6.33
CA VAL A 332 6.15 -2.19 -7.17
C VAL A 332 6.29 -0.83 -7.83
N PRO A 333 5.62 -0.58 -8.96
CA PRO A 333 5.52 0.76 -9.51
C PRO A 333 4.73 1.66 -8.56
N LEU A 334 5.17 2.92 -8.44
CA LEU A 334 4.50 3.99 -7.71
C LEU A 334 4.67 5.30 -8.46
N ILE A 335 3.55 5.94 -8.77
CA ILE A 335 3.50 7.23 -9.45
C ILE A 335 2.54 8.13 -8.68
N ALA A 336 2.90 9.39 -8.47
CA ALA A 336 1.99 10.38 -7.92
C ALA A 336 2.04 11.69 -8.72
N ARG A 337 0.87 12.32 -8.88
CA ARG A 337 0.74 13.64 -9.50
C ARG A 337 -0.15 14.53 -8.64
N TRP A 338 0.32 15.72 -8.36
CA TRP A 338 -0.43 16.78 -7.70
C TRP A 338 0.09 18.12 -8.19
N PRO A 339 -0.57 18.74 -9.18
CA PRO A 339 -0.08 20.00 -9.79
C PRO A 339 0.11 21.10 -8.75
N GLY A 340 1.21 21.85 -8.87
CA GLY A 340 1.57 22.90 -7.92
C GLY A 340 2.13 22.44 -6.57
N HIS A 341 2.03 21.14 -6.25
CA HIS A 341 2.51 20.56 -4.98
C HIS A 341 3.62 19.52 -5.18
N LEU A 342 3.58 18.74 -6.23
CA LEU A 342 4.62 17.78 -6.59
C LEU A 342 5.31 18.22 -7.89
N PRO A 343 6.65 18.05 -8.00
CA PRO A 343 7.39 18.37 -9.22
C PRO A 343 7.00 17.42 -10.36
N GLU A 344 7.02 17.93 -11.59
CA GLU A 344 6.82 17.11 -12.78
C GLU A 344 8.10 16.44 -13.26
N SER A 345 7.97 15.38 -14.04
CA SER A 345 9.08 14.64 -14.69
C SER A 345 10.18 14.21 -13.71
N THR A 346 9.82 13.95 -12.47
CA THR A 346 10.78 13.66 -11.40
C THR A 346 10.88 12.17 -11.12
N VAL A 347 12.13 11.68 -10.97
CA VAL A 347 12.40 10.32 -10.50
C VAL A 347 12.85 10.40 -9.05
N ASN A 348 12.12 9.78 -8.15
CA ASN A 348 12.40 9.76 -6.72
C ASN A 348 12.99 8.41 -6.31
N HIS A 349 14.05 8.45 -5.49
CA HIS A 349 14.75 7.27 -5.00
C HIS A 349 14.52 6.98 -3.50
N GLN A 350 13.61 7.73 -2.85
CA GLN A 350 13.24 7.45 -1.47
C GLN A 350 12.68 6.04 -1.33
N VAL A 351 13.23 5.27 -0.42
CA VAL A 351 12.68 3.96 -0.03
C VAL A 351 11.30 4.20 0.59
N THR A 352 10.27 3.69 -0.06
CA THR A 352 8.86 3.92 0.28
C THR A 352 8.17 2.57 0.41
N ILE A 353 7.21 2.45 1.30
CA ILE A 353 6.36 1.26 1.43
C ILE A 353 4.89 1.69 1.43
N THR A 354 3.97 0.82 1.01
CA THR A 354 2.59 1.24 0.71
C THR A 354 1.84 1.88 1.88
N PHE A 355 2.13 1.56 3.13
CA PHE A 355 1.51 2.26 4.26
C PHE A 355 1.97 3.73 4.41
N ASP A 356 3.09 4.15 3.79
CA ASP A 356 3.50 5.56 3.73
C ASP A 356 2.51 6.41 2.95
N LEU A 357 1.82 5.81 1.98
CA LEU A 357 0.79 6.51 1.21
C LEU A 357 -0.36 7.00 2.08
N THR A 358 -0.70 6.25 3.14
CA THR A 358 -1.71 6.67 4.12
C THR A 358 -1.26 7.91 4.89
N ALA A 359 -0.04 7.91 5.41
CA ALA A 359 0.54 9.08 6.08
C ALA A 359 0.58 10.28 5.14
N SER A 360 1.00 10.07 3.88
CA SER A 360 1.10 11.12 2.86
C SER A 360 -0.26 11.69 2.48
N MET A 361 -1.29 10.85 2.29
CA MET A 361 -2.64 11.31 1.95
C MET A 361 -3.30 12.07 3.10
N LEU A 362 -3.10 11.63 4.35
CA LEU A 362 -3.57 12.37 5.51
C LEU A 362 -2.84 13.71 5.66
N ALA A 363 -1.53 13.76 5.44
CA ALA A 363 -0.78 15.00 5.45
C ALA A 363 -1.26 15.96 4.34
N ALA A 364 -1.48 15.47 3.11
CA ALA A 364 -2.03 16.25 2.01
C ALA A 364 -3.44 16.81 2.34
N ALA A 365 -4.25 16.06 3.08
CA ALA A 365 -5.56 16.48 3.56
C ALA A 365 -5.51 17.43 4.78
N GLY A 366 -4.31 17.71 5.32
CA GLY A 366 -4.15 18.52 6.54
C GLY A 366 -4.66 17.83 7.80
N ILE A 367 -4.68 16.49 7.82
CA ILE A 367 -5.16 15.68 8.95
C ILE A 367 -3.94 15.14 9.71
N PRO A 368 -3.66 15.65 10.91
CA PRO A 368 -2.54 15.15 11.70
C PRO A 368 -2.80 13.71 12.17
N PRO A 369 -1.76 12.88 12.27
CA PRO A 369 -1.88 11.57 12.89
C PRO A 369 -2.24 11.73 14.37
N THR A 370 -3.04 10.82 14.88
CA THR A 370 -3.35 10.69 16.30
C THR A 370 -2.59 9.51 16.90
N GLN A 371 -2.53 9.45 18.24
CA GLN A 371 -1.93 8.31 18.93
C GLN A 371 -2.70 7.00 18.64
N GLU A 372 -4.03 7.08 18.48
CA GLU A 372 -4.90 5.94 18.14
C GLU A 372 -4.60 5.35 16.76
N ASP A 373 -4.15 6.17 15.81
CA ASP A 373 -3.79 5.71 14.47
C ASP A 373 -2.61 4.72 14.52
N ALA A 374 -1.70 4.88 15.50
CA ALA A 374 -0.48 4.09 15.65
C ALA A 374 0.26 3.90 14.31
N MET A 375 0.29 4.97 13.47
CA MET A 375 0.87 4.93 12.13
C MET A 375 2.38 4.69 12.18
N GLU A 376 2.85 3.85 11.26
CA GLU A 376 4.27 3.56 11.06
C GLU A 376 4.80 4.19 9.76
N GLY A 377 3.88 4.72 8.93
CA GLY A 377 4.19 5.40 7.68
C GLY A 377 4.76 6.79 7.88
N ILE A 378 5.55 7.24 6.89
CA ILE A 378 6.06 8.61 6.79
C ILE A 378 5.44 9.32 5.58
N ASP A 379 5.43 10.65 5.58
CA ASP A 379 4.95 11.44 4.46
C ASP A 379 6.00 11.52 3.35
N VAL A 380 5.91 10.59 2.38
CA VAL A 380 6.82 10.50 1.23
C VAL A 380 6.51 11.49 0.12
N LEU A 381 5.29 12.07 0.09
CA LEU A 381 4.94 13.10 -0.89
C LEU A 381 5.61 14.43 -0.53
N SER A 382 5.59 14.84 0.74
CA SER A 382 6.31 16.03 1.20
C SER A 382 7.83 15.89 1.04
N LEU A 383 8.39 14.68 1.29
CA LEU A 383 9.80 14.42 1.00
C LEU A 383 10.13 14.53 -0.49
N ALA A 384 9.21 14.08 -1.37
CA ALA A 384 9.42 14.23 -2.82
C ALA A 384 9.31 15.69 -3.28
N ALA A 385 8.42 16.46 -2.66
CA ALA A 385 8.23 17.89 -2.96
C ALA A 385 9.41 18.76 -2.48
N SER A 386 10.02 18.41 -1.35
CA SER A 386 11.15 19.18 -0.79
C SER A 386 12.44 19.06 -1.60
N GLY A 387 12.59 18.00 -2.41
CA GLY A 387 13.81 17.69 -3.13
C GLY A 387 14.98 17.25 -2.23
N GLU A 388 14.70 16.94 -0.96
CA GLU A 388 15.72 16.44 -0.04
C GLU A 388 16.28 15.08 -0.48
N PRO A 389 17.54 14.77 -0.16
CA PRO A 389 18.11 13.46 -0.43
C PRO A 389 17.33 12.33 0.25
N PRO A 390 17.25 11.14 -0.39
CA PRO A 390 16.60 9.99 0.20
C PRO A 390 17.16 9.64 1.57
N GLN A 391 16.28 9.40 2.53
CA GLN A 391 16.66 9.03 3.89
C GLN A 391 16.75 7.50 4.02
N PRO A 392 17.78 6.97 4.72
CA PRO A 392 17.90 5.56 4.99
C PRO A 392 16.70 5.04 5.81
N ARG A 393 16.18 3.88 5.45
CA ARG A 393 15.06 3.23 6.16
C ARG A 393 15.31 1.75 6.36
N THR A 394 14.69 1.21 7.40
CA THR A 394 14.60 -0.22 7.65
C THR A 394 13.16 -0.67 7.37
N LEU A 395 12.99 -1.64 6.48
CA LEU A 395 11.69 -2.22 6.14
C LEU A 395 11.73 -3.74 6.33
N HIS A 396 10.59 -4.31 6.75
CA HIS A 396 10.46 -5.72 7.03
C HIS A 396 9.31 -6.35 6.24
N TRP A 397 9.48 -7.62 5.87
CA TRP A 397 8.47 -8.44 5.20
C TRP A 397 8.36 -9.81 5.88
N ARG A 398 7.15 -10.32 5.91
CA ARG A 398 6.86 -11.66 6.38
C ARG A 398 5.63 -12.22 5.68
N LYS A 399 5.73 -13.49 5.24
CA LYS A 399 4.64 -14.28 4.68
C LYS A 399 4.67 -15.67 5.31
N PRO A 400 3.85 -15.93 6.33
CA PRO A 400 3.91 -17.18 7.11
C PRO A 400 3.12 -18.34 6.50
N ARG A 401 2.96 -18.41 5.18
CA ARG A 401 2.14 -19.43 4.50
C ARG A 401 2.90 -20.72 4.28
N ALA A 402 2.46 -21.82 4.92
CA ALA A 402 2.96 -23.16 4.62
C ALA A 402 2.66 -23.61 3.15
N PRO A 403 3.50 -24.44 2.51
CA PRO A 403 4.71 -25.04 3.05
C PRO A 403 5.96 -24.15 2.96
N GLN A 404 5.85 -22.91 2.47
CA GLN A 404 6.97 -21.98 2.32
C GLN A 404 6.70 -20.69 3.09
N VAL A 405 7.50 -20.45 4.13
CA VAL A 405 7.49 -19.19 4.88
C VAL A 405 8.59 -18.31 4.32
N TRP A 406 8.26 -17.05 4.06
CA TRP A 406 9.20 -16.05 3.59
C TRP A 406 9.33 -14.91 4.60
N GLY A 407 10.54 -14.48 4.85
CA GLY A 407 10.87 -13.30 5.64
C GLY A 407 11.93 -12.47 4.94
N GLY A 408 12.06 -11.23 5.31
CA GLY A 408 13.10 -10.34 4.80
C GLY A 408 13.16 -9.01 5.52
N ILE A 409 14.33 -8.40 5.46
CA ILE A 409 14.59 -7.04 5.94
C ILE A 409 15.46 -6.32 4.91
N ARG A 410 15.10 -5.08 4.63
CA ARG A 410 15.97 -4.10 3.97
C ARG A 410 16.43 -3.07 5.01
N ASP A 411 17.73 -2.84 5.14
CA ASP A 411 18.34 -1.86 6.04
C ASP A 411 19.31 -1.00 5.22
N GLY A 412 18.87 0.17 4.80
CA GLY A 412 19.55 0.96 3.80
C GLY A 412 19.62 0.25 2.44
N ASN A 413 20.84 -0.06 1.96
CA ASN A 413 21.05 -0.78 0.71
C ASN A 413 21.20 -2.30 0.90
N LEU A 414 21.40 -2.78 2.13
CA LEU A 414 21.51 -4.20 2.40
C LEU A 414 20.15 -4.84 2.56
N LYS A 415 19.99 -6.02 1.98
CA LYS A 415 18.78 -6.82 2.09
C LYS A 415 19.11 -8.26 2.45
N TYR A 416 18.48 -8.72 3.54
CA TYR A 416 18.47 -10.10 3.98
C TYR A 416 17.13 -10.75 3.64
N ILE A 417 17.18 -11.98 3.14
CA ILE A 417 16.00 -12.80 2.86
C ILE A 417 16.16 -14.15 3.55
N ARG A 418 15.05 -14.66 4.08
CA ARG A 418 14.93 -15.98 4.67
C ARG A 418 13.76 -16.73 4.06
N GLN A 419 14.01 -17.97 3.65
CA GLN A 419 12.98 -18.92 3.24
C GLN A 419 13.03 -20.15 4.14
N GLU A 420 11.90 -20.52 4.72
CA GLU A 420 11.70 -21.80 5.37
C GLU A 420 10.79 -22.65 4.50
N LYS A 421 11.19 -23.89 4.22
CA LYS A 421 10.40 -24.83 3.43
C LYS A 421 10.24 -26.14 4.18
N ALA A 422 9.00 -26.51 4.48
CA ALA A 422 8.68 -27.83 4.98
C ALA A 422 8.89 -28.87 3.87
N THR A 423 9.59 -29.93 4.20
CA THR A 423 9.83 -31.07 3.29
C THR A 423 8.80 -32.16 3.54
N THR A 424 8.63 -33.08 2.58
CA THR A 424 7.64 -34.16 2.68
C THR A 424 7.90 -35.15 3.80
N ASP A 425 9.14 -35.21 4.31
CA ASP A 425 9.55 -36.03 5.44
C ASP A 425 9.42 -35.31 6.82
N GLY A 426 8.76 -34.15 6.84
CA GLY A 426 8.49 -33.38 8.06
C GLY A 426 9.63 -32.50 8.54
N ARG A 427 10.78 -32.48 7.87
CA ARG A 427 11.88 -31.55 8.18
C ARG A 427 11.61 -30.17 7.62
N THR A 428 12.31 -29.18 8.12
CA THR A 428 12.31 -27.81 7.59
C THR A 428 13.69 -27.46 7.08
N THR A 429 13.78 -27.04 5.84
CA THR A 429 15.01 -26.47 5.29
C THR A 429 14.94 -24.94 5.39
N ILE A 430 16.05 -24.32 5.76
CA ILE A 430 16.19 -22.87 5.82
C ILE A 430 17.23 -22.46 4.78
N ARG A 431 16.87 -21.46 3.98
CA ARG A 431 17.80 -20.78 3.07
C ARG A 431 17.82 -19.31 3.41
N GLU A 432 19.00 -18.73 3.36
CA GLU A 432 19.22 -17.32 3.69
C GLU A 432 20.10 -16.68 2.61
N TRP A 433 19.87 -15.43 2.31
CA TRP A 433 20.61 -14.65 1.33
C TRP A 433 20.86 -13.24 1.86
N LEU A 434 21.94 -12.64 1.38
CA LEU A 434 22.31 -11.25 1.63
C LEU A 434 22.64 -10.57 0.30
N PHE A 435 22.03 -9.41 0.02
CA PHE A 435 22.28 -8.64 -1.20
C PHE A 435 22.60 -7.18 -0.89
N ASN A 436 23.36 -6.51 -1.77
CA ASN A 436 23.49 -5.06 -1.80
C ASN A 436 22.68 -4.50 -2.98
N LEU A 437 21.54 -3.92 -2.71
CA LEU A 437 20.62 -3.41 -3.74
C LEU A 437 21.13 -2.15 -4.46
N ALA A 438 22.20 -1.50 -3.99
CA ALA A 438 22.82 -0.38 -4.71
C ALA A 438 23.53 -0.86 -5.99
N ASP A 439 24.14 -2.06 -5.93
CA ASP A 439 24.97 -2.60 -7.00
C ASP A 439 24.28 -3.77 -7.71
N ASP A 440 23.32 -4.44 -7.04
CA ASP A 440 22.65 -5.67 -7.49
C ASP A 440 21.14 -5.62 -7.20
N ILE A 441 20.42 -4.78 -7.94
CA ILE A 441 18.96 -4.68 -7.85
C ILE A 441 18.27 -6.00 -8.26
N GLY A 442 18.95 -6.83 -9.06
CA GLY A 442 18.45 -8.11 -9.55
C GLY A 442 18.69 -9.28 -8.58
N GLU A 443 19.33 -9.05 -7.42
CA GLU A 443 19.58 -10.07 -6.39
C GLU A 443 20.27 -11.33 -6.96
N GLN A 444 21.28 -11.13 -7.84
CA GLN A 444 22.00 -12.21 -8.51
C GLN A 444 23.22 -12.69 -7.71
N ASN A 445 23.84 -11.81 -6.90
CA ASN A 445 25.09 -12.05 -6.20
C ASN A 445 24.84 -12.17 -4.70
N ASP A 446 24.75 -13.38 -4.17
CA ASP A 446 24.60 -13.65 -2.75
C ASP A 446 25.89 -13.36 -1.98
N LEU A 447 25.85 -12.36 -1.13
CA LEU A 447 26.94 -11.92 -0.27
C LEU A 447 27.03 -12.66 1.07
N ALA A 448 26.08 -13.52 1.41
CA ALA A 448 26.02 -14.22 2.69
C ALA A 448 27.31 -15.02 3.02
N PRO A 449 27.91 -15.75 2.07
CA PRO A 449 29.14 -16.48 2.34
C PRO A 449 30.35 -15.60 2.65
N GLN A 450 30.41 -14.39 2.05
CA GLN A 450 31.53 -13.46 2.21
C GLN A 450 31.34 -12.46 3.37
N ASN A 451 30.11 -12.27 3.83
CA ASN A 451 29.76 -11.28 4.86
C ASN A 451 28.90 -11.86 5.99
N PRO A 452 29.38 -12.90 6.71
CA PRO A 452 28.59 -13.56 7.74
C PRO A 452 28.20 -12.62 8.89
N GLY A 453 29.02 -11.63 9.24
CA GLY A 453 28.72 -10.65 10.28
C GLY A 453 27.50 -9.77 9.95
N GLU A 454 27.39 -9.29 8.70
CA GLU A 454 26.22 -8.52 8.23
C GLU A 454 24.98 -9.39 8.11
N LEU A 455 25.13 -10.63 7.66
CA LEU A 455 24.04 -11.61 7.64
C LEU A 455 23.47 -11.82 9.04
N ASP A 456 24.32 -12.04 10.06
CA ASP A 456 23.93 -12.23 11.44
C ASP A 456 23.27 -10.98 12.04
N ARG A 457 23.80 -9.81 11.73
CA ARG A 457 23.24 -8.51 12.14
C ARG A 457 21.81 -8.33 11.63
N LEU A 458 21.59 -8.52 10.34
CA LEU A 458 20.27 -8.34 9.71
C LEU A 458 19.30 -9.45 10.11
N ARG A 459 19.76 -10.70 10.24
CA ARG A 459 18.98 -11.80 10.81
C ARG A 459 18.48 -11.45 12.21
N GLY A 460 19.36 -10.95 13.06
CA GLY A 460 19.02 -10.55 14.43
C GLY A 460 17.95 -9.45 14.46
N LYS A 461 18.11 -8.39 13.65
CA LYS A 461 17.10 -7.32 13.51
C LYS A 461 15.76 -7.85 13.02
N HIS A 462 15.75 -8.71 12.02
CA HIS A 462 14.52 -9.28 11.47
C HIS A 462 13.78 -10.17 12.47
N LEU A 463 14.49 -11.06 13.16
CA LEU A 463 13.91 -11.93 14.19
C LEU A 463 13.36 -11.16 15.39
N ALA A 464 14.04 -10.09 15.80
CA ALA A 464 13.56 -9.21 16.86
C ALA A 464 12.24 -8.51 16.45
N TRP A 465 12.15 -7.99 15.22
CA TRP A 465 10.91 -7.43 14.68
C TRP A 465 9.80 -8.49 14.60
N GLU A 466 10.10 -9.70 14.08
CA GLU A 466 9.10 -10.79 14.05
C GLU A 466 8.57 -11.12 15.44
N GLN A 467 9.43 -11.14 16.45
CA GLN A 467 9.02 -11.39 17.83
C GLN A 467 8.11 -10.26 18.36
N ALA A 468 8.47 -9.00 18.08
CA ALA A 468 7.68 -7.84 18.50
C ALA A 468 6.27 -7.86 17.88
N VAL A 469 6.16 -8.04 16.56
CA VAL A 469 4.84 -8.09 15.89
C VAL A 469 4.03 -9.32 16.30
N ARG A 470 4.67 -10.47 16.58
CA ARG A 470 3.98 -11.66 17.12
C ARG A 470 3.38 -11.42 18.49
N ASN A 471 4.05 -10.67 19.33
CA ASN A 471 3.57 -10.39 20.69
C ASN A 471 2.39 -9.42 20.71
N ASN A 472 2.26 -8.58 19.68
CA ASN A 472 1.23 -7.55 19.56
C ASN A 472 0.11 -7.90 18.56
N ARG A 473 -0.21 -9.19 18.39
CA ARG A 473 -1.22 -9.64 17.45
C ARG A 473 -2.60 -9.72 18.07
N ARG A 474 -3.61 -9.27 17.31
CA ARG A 474 -5.02 -9.55 17.59
C ARG A 474 -5.26 -11.06 17.71
N GLY A 475 -6.09 -11.44 18.69
CA GLY A 475 -6.56 -12.83 18.86
C GLY A 475 -5.57 -13.77 19.52
N ARG A 476 -4.43 -13.33 20.06
CA ARG A 476 -3.63 -14.14 20.98
C ARG A 476 -4.23 -14.16 22.38
N PRO A 477 -4.07 -15.28 23.14
CA PRO A 477 -4.42 -15.28 24.55
C PRO A 477 -3.71 -14.10 25.26
N GLY A 478 -4.52 -13.27 25.93
CA GLY A 478 -4.00 -12.07 26.62
C GLY A 478 -3.88 -10.81 25.73
N TRP A 479 -4.18 -10.88 24.44
CA TRP A 479 -4.28 -9.68 23.61
C TRP A 479 -5.45 -8.81 24.13
N LYS A 480 -5.14 -7.53 24.32
CA LYS A 480 -6.16 -6.49 24.59
C LYS A 480 -5.97 -5.41 23.53
N PRO A 481 -7.06 -4.77 23.03
CA PRO A 481 -6.90 -3.54 22.28
C PRO A 481 -6.04 -2.59 23.08
N SER A 482 -5.06 -1.93 22.48
CA SER A 482 -4.32 -0.89 23.19
C SER A 482 -5.30 0.23 23.54
N THR A 483 -5.41 0.54 24.80
CA THR A 483 -6.20 1.66 25.33
C THR A 483 -5.37 2.93 25.45
N ASP A 484 -4.16 2.92 24.87
CA ASP A 484 -3.21 4.02 24.93
C ASP A 484 -3.13 4.76 23.58
#